data_8b38c73bd101d93c39ac475944f42893
#
_entry.id   8b38c73bd101d93c39ac475944f42893
#
_cell.length_a   1.000
_cell.length_b   1.000
_cell.length_c   1.000
_cell.angle_alpha   90.00
_cell.angle_beta   90.00
_cell.angle_gamma   90.00
#
_symmetry.space_group_name_H-M   'P 1'
#
loop_
_entity.id
_entity.type
_entity.pdbx_description
1 polymer ?
#
loop_
_entity_poly.entity_id
_entity_poly.type
_entity_poly.pdbx_seq_one_letter_code
_entity_poly.pdbx_strand_id
1 'polypeptide(L)'
;MKILITTDLFRPAINGVVTSVLNLERELEKNGHEVKILAVSDTCSTYQMENVYYIRSVPAKIYPDVRIPVSRGRAYVQEIIEWNPDVIHSQCEFFSFGFAKRIARKTGAILLHTYHTLYEQYTEYVPFGKNVSREMLGKWMKMRLSCVDAVIAPTKKVERTLREYGLTESEITVIPSGICLDKFQQPCEEEKIKQLRIKYDIPQEARVLLSLGRLGFEKRVDELIYGMCHLVKHGENVRLLIVGDGPARASLEELTEKLRLGTYVKFTGMAAPEDIANYYQLGDLFVCASTSETQGLTYIEAMASGLPLVCRKDACLYGVLEEGGNGYSYENLNEFSEIVSGILKEPLWMEKAAEHSRNNARKFGTEQFGNMVLNLYQKEVWRGGYERNESIALREKREDCVEKWGRTCNVHAKKCS
;
A
#
# COMPACT_ATOMS: atom_id res chain seq x y z
N MET A 1 3.27 20.64 12.14
CA MET A 1 3.78 20.73 10.75
C MET A 1 2.61 20.85 9.79
N LYS A 2 2.84 21.53 8.66
CA LYS A 2 1.95 21.54 7.49
C LYS A 2 2.38 20.43 6.53
N ILE A 3 1.53 19.48 6.28
CA ILE A 3 1.86 18.26 5.52
C ILE A 3 0.96 18.17 4.30
N LEU A 4 1.56 18.13 3.11
CA LEU A 4 0.86 17.86 1.87
C LEU A 4 1.00 16.39 1.49
N ILE A 5 -0.10 15.68 1.31
CA ILE A 5 -0.11 14.35 0.71
C ILE A 5 -0.53 14.48 -0.76
N THR A 6 0.17 13.81 -1.68
CA THR A 6 -0.22 13.78 -3.11
C THR A 6 -0.45 12.37 -3.59
N THR A 7 -1.55 12.14 -4.32
CA THR A 7 -1.94 10.83 -4.80
C THR A 7 -2.64 10.87 -6.16
N ASP A 8 -2.44 9.86 -7.00
CA ASP A 8 -3.17 9.71 -8.27
C ASP A 8 -4.54 9.06 -8.09
N LEU A 9 -4.74 8.36 -6.97
CA LEU A 9 -5.98 7.66 -6.63
C LEU A 9 -6.44 8.08 -5.23
N PHE A 10 -7.69 8.52 -5.11
CA PHE A 10 -8.31 8.85 -3.84
C PHE A 10 -9.81 8.52 -3.87
N ARG A 11 -10.57 8.91 -2.82
CA ARG A 11 -12.02 8.68 -2.78
C ARG A 11 -12.71 9.16 -4.08
N PRO A 12 -13.69 8.40 -4.63
CA PRO A 12 -14.39 7.25 -4.04
C PRO A 12 -13.72 5.88 -4.30
N ALA A 13 -12.52 5.81 -4.89
CA ALA A 13 -11.82 4.55 -5.13
C ALA A 13 -11.51 3.80 -3.83
N ILE A 14 -11.60 2.47 -3.86
CA ILE A 14 -11.34 1.58 -2.73
C ILE A 14 -10.17 0.67 -3.10
N ASN A 15 -8.99 0.93 -2.51
CA ASN A 15 -7.79 0.12 -2.68
C ASN A 15 -6.80 0.37 -1.54
N GLY A 16 -5.72 -0.42 -1.49
CA GLY A 16 -4.72 -0.33 -0.42
C GLY A 16 -4.01 1.01 -0.32
N VAL A 17 -3.80 1.73 -1.44
CA VAL A 17 -3.19 3.07 -1.44
C VAL A 17 -4.11 4.07 -0.76
N VAL A 18 -5.38 4.10 -1.16
CA VAL A 18 -6.39 4.99 -0.57
C VAL A 18 -6.55 4.71 0.93
N THR A 19 -6.61 3.43 1.32
CA THR A 19 -6.68 3.04 2.74
C THR A 19 -5.45 3.54 3.51
N SER A 20 -4.25 3.38 2.96
CA SER A 20 -3.01 3.85 3.59
C SER A 20 -3.00 5.38 3.76
N VAL A 21 -3.41 6.12 2.72
CA VAL A 21 -3.49 7.60 2.76
C VAL A 21 -4.48 8.08 3.81
N LEU A 22 -5.68 7.49 3.86
CA LEU A 22 -6.72 7.86 4.83
C LEU A 22 -6.32 7.57 6.28
N ASN A 23 -5.65 6.45 6.50
CA ASN A 23 -5.14 6.11 7.82
C ASN A 23 -4.01 7.04 8.25
N LEU A 24 -3.11 7.39 7.32
CA LEU A 24 -2.04 8.34 7.58
C LEU A 24 -2.60 9.75 7.88
N GLU A 25 -3.49 10.25 7.04
CA GLU A 25 -4.16 11.55 7.24
C GLU A 25 -4.75 11.65 8.65
N ARG A 26 -5.57 10.66 9.04
CA ARG A 26 -6.23 10.63 10.35
C ARG A 26 -5.22 10.66 11.52
N GLU A 27 -4.16 9.87 11.44
CA GLU A 27 -3.14 9.83 12.51
C GLU A 27 -2.32 11.13 12.56
N LEU A 28 -2.03 11.76 11.42
CA LEU A 28 -1.35 13.05 11.38
C LEU A 28 -2.21 14.16 11.99
N GLU A 29 -3.50 14.22 11.66
CA GLU A 29 -4.45 15.20 12.22
C GLU A 29 -4.66 14.97 13.73
N LYS A 30 -4.81 13.71 14.17
CA LYS A 30 -4.89 13.32 15.58
C LYS A 30 -3.66 13.79 16.39
N ASN A 31 -2.50 13.82 15.76
CA ASN A 31 -1.26 14.32 16.36
C ASN A 31 -1.09 15.85 16.20
N GLY A 32 -2.14 16.60 15.81
CA GLY A 32 -2.15 18.05 15.76
C GLY A 32 -1.42 18.65 14.55
N HIS A 33 -1.26 17.91 13.46
CA HIS A 33 -0.68 18.40 12.22
C HIS A 33 -1.78 18.90 11.27
N GLU A 34 -1.47 19.93 10.47
CA GLU A 34 -2.34 20.43 9.42
C GLU A 34 -2.06 19.65 8.14
N VAL A 35 -3.07 18.92 7.64
CA VAL A 35 -2.93 18.05 6.47
C VAL A 35 -3.76 18.56 5.31
N LYS A 36 -3.17 18.64 4.11
CA LYS A 36 -3.87 18.84 2.86
C LYS A 36 -3.56 17.69 1.90
N ILE A 37 -4.54 17.33 1.08
CA ILE A 37 -4.39 16.26 0.08
C ILE A 37 -4.58 16.86 -1.31
N LEU A 38 -3.66 16.60 -2.22
CA LEU A 38 -3.79 16.93 -3.64
C LEU A 38 -3.95 15.65 -4.44
N ALA A 39 -5.15 15.41 -4.96
CA ALA A 39 -5.51 14.20 -5.66
C ALA A 39 -5.88 14.44 -7.13
N VAL A 40 -5.74 13.41 -7.96
CA VAL A 40 -6.36 13.40 -9.29
C VAL A 40 -7.84 13.07 -9.13
N SER A 41 -8.71 13.90 -9.71
CA SER A 41 -10.16 13.76 -9.62
C SER A 41 -10.66 12.50 -10.32
N ASP A 42 -11.69 11.90 -9.79
CA ASP A 42 -12.49 10.83 -10.41
C ASP A 42 -13.43 11.35 -11.51
N THR A 43 -13.52 12.67 -11.67
CA THR A 43 -14.40 13.35 -12.64
C THR A 43 -13.64 14.29 -13.58
N CYS A 44 -14.33 14.82 -14.59
CA CYS A 44 -13.82 15.87 -15.48
C CYS A 44 -13.86 17.28 -14.84
N SER A 45 -14.10 17.37 -13.54
CA SER A 45 -14.19 18.63 -12.80
C SER A 45 -13.03 18.79 -11.82
N THR A 46 -12.58 20.04 -11.65
CA THR A 46 -11.67 20.45 -10.58
C THR A 46 -12.52 20.98 -9.43
N TYR A 47 -12.38 20.42 -8.25
CA TYR A 47 -13.16 20.80 -7.07
C TYR A 47 -12.36 20.56 -5.80
N GLN A 48 -12.80 21.16 -4.71
CA GLN A 48 -12.27 20.95 -3.37
C GLN A 48 -13.38 20.42 -2.48
N MET A 49 -13.02 19.50 -1.62
CA MET A 49 -13.88 18.99 -0.55
C MET A 49 -13.06 18.89 0.73
N GLU A 50 -13.42 19.68 1.73
CA GLU A 50 -12.66 19.82 2.97
C GLU A 50 -11.19 20.19 2.72
N ASN A 51 -10.25 19.38 3.18
CA ASN A 51 -8.79 19.53 2.99
C ASN A 51 -8.26 18.87 1.70
N VAL A 52 -9.14 18.35 0.83
CA VAL A 52 -8.78 17.61 -0.38
C VAL A 52 -9.03 18.43 -1.65
N TYR A 53 -7.98 18.60 -2.44
CA TYR A 53 -7.96 19.30 -3.71
C TYR A 53 -7.95 18.32 -4.87
N TYR A 54 -9.02 18.27 -5.65
CA TYR A 54 -9.17 17.35 -6.77
C TYR A 54 -8.89 18.03 -8.11
N ILE A 55 -7.90 17.54 -8.85
CA ILE A 55 -7.56 18.04 -10.18
C ILE A 55 -8.27 17.24 -11.25
N ARG A 56 -9.08 17.88 -12.08
CA ARG A 56 -9.87 17.27 -13.15
C ARG A 56 -9.04 16.34 -14.03
N SER A 57 -9.64 15.22 -14.42
CA SER A 57 -9.01 14.16 -15.19
C SER A 57 -9.97 13.47 -16.16
N VAL A 58 -9.42 12.64 -17.03
CA VAL A 58 -10.17 11.74 -17.91
C VAL A 58 -9.70 10.30 -17.71
N PRO A 59 -10.56 9.29 -17.92
CA PRO A 59 -10.14 7.88 -17.83
C PRO A 59 -9.03 7.57 -18.85
N ALA A 60 -7.98 6.89 -18.41
CA ALA A 60 -6.86 6.51 -19.28
C ALA A 60 -7.17 5.34 -20.20
N LYS A 61 -8.21 4.53 -19.90
CA LYS A 61 -8.60 3.29 -20.63
C LYS A 61 -7.48 2.24 -20.76
N ILE A 62 -6.44 2.36 -19.94
CA ILE A 62 -5.28 1.46 -19.95
C ILE A 62 -5.42 0.42 -18.85
N TYR A 63 -5.87 0.86 -17.67
CA TYR A 63 -6.07 0.05 -16.48
C TYR A 63 -7.28 0.61 -15.72
N PRO A 64 -8.10 -0.24 -15.08
CA PRO A 64 -9.20 0.24 -14.24
C PRO A 64 -8.72 1.30 -13.25
N ASP A 65 -9.48 2.37 -13.11
CA ASP A 65 -9.24 3.49 -12.19
C ASP A 65 -8.06 4.42 -12.51
N VAL A 66 -7.20 4.10 -13.49
CA VAL A 66 -6.15 5.04 -13.92
C VAL A 66 -6.74 6.19 -14.69
N ARG A 67 -6.42 7.40 -14.25
CA ARG A 67 -6.91 8.66 -14.83
C ARG A 67 -5.75 9.59 -15.17
N ILE A 68 -5.94 10.39 -16.21
CA ILE A 68 -4.96 11.36 -16.71
C ILE A 68 -5.46 12.76 -16.39
N PRO A 69 -4.76 13.55 -15.59
CA PRO A 69 -5.15 14.93 -15.35
C PRO A 69 -5.05 15.76 -16.63
N VAL A 70 -6.12 16.45 -16.96
CA VAL A 70 -6.21 17.34 -18.14
C VAL A 70 -6.02 18.81 -17.78
N SER A 71 -5.59 19.09 -16.56
CA SER A 71 -5.28 20.41 -16.03
C SER A 71 -3.98 20.39 -15.24
N ARG A 72 -3.24 21.50 -15.29
CA ARG A 72 -2.07 21.71 -14.43
C ARG A 72 -2.44 22.14 -13.02
N GLY A 73 -3.72 22.22 -12.67
CA GLY A 73 -4.20 22.59 -11.34
C GLY A 73 -3.61 23.91 -10.81
N ARG A 74 -3.36 24.90 -11.68
CA ARG A 74 -2.54 26.07 -11.35
C ARG A 74 -3.01 26.80 -10.11
N ALA A 75 -4.32 26.99 -9.95
CA ALA A 75 -4.88 27.72 -8.81
C ALA A 75 -4.60 26.95 -7.49
N TYR A 76 -4.94 25.67 -7.43
CA TYR A 76 -4.71 24.86 -6.24
C TYR A 76 -3.23 24.64 -5.92
N VAL A 77 -2.42 24.41 -6.96
CA VAL A 77 -0.95 24.33 -6.78
C VAL A 77 -0.39 25.63 -6.23
N GLN A 78 -0.89 26.80 -6.69
CA GLN A 78 -0.45 28.10 -6.19
C GLN A 78 -0.90 28.31 -4.74
N GLU A 79 -2.15 28.02 -4.41
CA GLU A 79 -2.68 28.07 -3.05
C GLU A 79 -1.87 27.19 -2.08
N ILE A 80 -1.51 25.98 -2.50
CA ILE A 80 -0.69 25.07 -1.70
C ILE A 80 0.74 25.61 -1.54
N ILE A 81 1.32 26.24 -2.56
CA ILE A 81 2.63 26.90 -2.45
C ILE A 81 2.55 28.05 -1.45
N GLU A 82 1.50 28.87 -1.48
CA GLU A 82 1.28 29.98 -0.53
C GLU A 82 1.01 29.46 0.89
N TRP A 83 0.33 28.34 1.04
CA TRP A 83 0.16 27.66 2.32
C TRP A 83 1.50 27.18 2.90
N ASN A 84 2.50 26.95 2.07
CA ASN A 84 3.89 26.65 2.41
C ASN A 84 4.04 25.40 3.30
N PRO A 85 3.88 24.19 2.76
CA PRO A 85 4.05 22.95 3.51
C PRO A 85 5.49 22.76 4.01
N ASP A 86 5.64 22.13 5.19
CA ASP A 86 6.93 21.68 5.72
C ASP A 86 7.37 20.39 5.05
N VAL A 87 6.41 19.50 4.79
CA VAL A 87 6.60 18.16 4.23
C VAL A 87 5.62 17.91 3.10
N ILE A 88 6.10 17.28 2.04
CA ILE A 88 5.30 16.76 0.94
C ILE A 88 5.51 15.26 0.87
N HIS A 89 4.44 14.48 1.01
CA HIS A 89 4.48 13.02 0.95
C HIS A 89 3.72 12.51 -0.27
N SER A 90 4.46 12.07 -1.28
CA SER A 90 3.89 11.48 -2.50
C SER A 90 3.56 10.00 -2.31
N GLN A 91 2.38 9.59 -2.79
CA GLN A 91 1.89 8.21 -2.67
C GLN A 91 1.85 7.48 -4.03
N CYS A 92 2.10 8.18 -5.13
CA CYS A 92 2.10 7.62 -6.48
C CYS A 92 3.20 8.26 -7.32
N GLU A 93 3.73 7.49 -8.28
CA GLU A 93 4.91 7.86 -9.08
C GLU A 93 4.58 8.63 -10.37
N PHE A 94 3.29 8.78 -10.73
CA PHE A 94 2.90 9.33 -12.03
C PHE A 94 2.60 10.84 -11.98
N PHE A 95 1.33 11.21 -12.02
CA PHE A 95 0.91 12.60 -12.23
C PHE A 95 1.03 13.46 -10.97
N SER A 96 0.53 12.94 -9.85
CA SER A 96 0.58 13.64 -8.57
C SER A 96 2.01 13.87 -8.09
N PHE A 97 2.94 12.96 -8.43
CA PHE A 97 4.37 13.16 -8.18
C PHE A 97 4.93 14.40 -8.88
N GLY A 98 4.45 14.68 -10.10
CA GLY A 98 4.82 15.89 -10.82
C GLY A 98 4.41 17.18 -10.09
N PHE A 99 3.22 17.19 -9.48
CA PHE A 99 2.74 18.29 -8.64
C PHE A 99 3.58 18.38 -7.35
N ALA A 100 3.80 17.26 -6.65
CA ALA A 100 4.63 17.20 -5.45
C ALA A 100 6.02 17.80 -5.68
N LYS A 101 6.70 17.36 -6.73
CA LYS A 101 8.03 17.87 -7.11
C LYS A 101 8.04 19.35 -7.44
N ARG A 102 6.99 19.85 -8.11
CA ARG A 102 6.86 21.28 -8.43
C ARG A 102 6.69 22.12 -7.18
N ILE A 103 5.84 21.67 -6.26
CA ILE A 103 5.57 22.38 -5.00
C ILE A 103 6.84 22.37 -4.14
N ALA A 104 7.49 21.22 -3.96
CA ALA A 104 8.73 21.08 -3.19
C ALA A 104 9.83 22.06 -3.68
N ARG A 105 10.01 22.17 -5.00
CA ARG A 105 11.00 23.13 -5.57
C ARG A 105 10.66 24.58 -5.31
N LYS A 106 9.40 24.93 -5.08
CA LYS A 106 8.97 26.32 -4.85
C LYS A 106 8.96 26.69 -3.38
N THR A 107 8.68 25.74 -2.50
CA THR A 107 8.58 25.96 -1.05
C THR A 107 9.86 25.56 -0.31
N GLY A 108 10.69 24.71 -0.90
CA GLY A 108 11.80 24.09 -0.19
C GLY A 108 11.36 23.01 0.82
N ALA A 109 10.11 22.56 0.74
CA ALA A 109 9.59 21.48 1.59
C ALA A 109 10.34 20.17 1.33
N ILE A 110 10.48 19.37 2.37
CA ILE A 110 11.01 18.01 2.28
C ILE A 110 10.06 17.15 1.46
N LEU A 111 10.57 16.41 0.48
CA LEU A 111 9.79 15.54 -0.40
C LEU A 111 10.06 14.07 -0.07
N LEU A 112 9.06 13.39 0.46
CA LEU A 112 9.08 11.95 0.68
C LEU A 112 8.19 11.22 -0.32
N HIS A 113 8.46 9.92 -0.48
CA HIS A 113 7.66 9.06 -1.35
C HIS A 113 7.43 7.69 -0.72
N THR A 114 6.18 7.19 -0.71
CA THR A 114 5.88 5.79 -0.40
C THR A 114 5.66 4.99 -1.68
N TYR A 115 6.39 3.89 -1.81
CA TYR A 115 6.30 2.99 -2.94
C TYR A 115 5.24 1.90 -2.72
N HIS A 116 4.09 2.03 -3.35
CA HIS A 116 2.95 1.14 -3.11
C HIS A 116 2.78 0.01 -4.12
N THR A 117 3.41 0.07 -5.30
CA THR A 117 3.06 -0.82 -6.41
C THR A 117 4.28 -1.48 -7.03
N LEU A 118 4.31 -2.80 -7.04
CA LEU A 118 5.30 -3.58 -7.80
C LEU A 118 4.89 -3.62 -9.29
N TYR A 119 5.26 -2.59 -10.04
CA TYR A 119 4.86 -2.42 -11.44
C TYR A 119 5.24 -3.57 -12.37
N GLU A 120 6.26 -4.35 -12.02
CA GLU A 120 6.64 -5.55 -12.74
C GLU A 120 5.49 -6.54 -12.90
N GLN A 121 4.58 -6.60 -11.90
CA GLN A 121 3.44 -7.50 -11.88
C GLN A 121 2.24 -6.99 -12.69
N TYR A 122 2.31 -5.72 -13.14
CA TYR A 122 1.22 -5.05 -13.84
C TYR A 122 1.52 -4.76 -15.31
N THR A 123 2.66 -5.22 -15.83
CA THR A 123 3.06 -4.98 -17.23
C THR A 123 2.07 -5.58 -18.23
N GLU A 124 1.37 -6.66 -17.88
CA GLU A 124 0.36 -7.28 -18.76
C GLU A 124 -0.86 -6.41 -19.01
N TYR A 125 -1.17 -5.48 -18.11
CA TYR A 125 -2.32 -4.59 -18.23
C TYR A 125 -2.04 -3.33 -19.07
N VAL A 126 -0.79 -3.06 -19.38
CA VAL A 126 -0.41 -1.86 -20.14
C VAL A 126 -0.20 -2.23 -21.60
N PRO A 127 -0.80 -1.50 -22.57
CA PRO A 127 -0.47 -1.68 -23.98
C PRO A 127 1.05 -1.60 -24.18
N PHE A 128 1.62 -2.60 -24.85
CA PHE A 128 3.09 -2.75 -25.02
C PHE A 128 3.86 -3.03 -23.71
N GLY A 129 3.21 -3.22 -22.58
CA GLY A 129 3.85 -3.46 -21.27
C GLY A 129 4.71 -4.73 -21.26
N LYS A 130 4.36 -5.76 -22.06
CA LYS A 130 5.19 -6.97 -22.25
C LYS A 130 6.59 -6.68 -22.80
N ASN A 131 6.81 -5.51 -23.42
CA ASN A 131 8.10 -5.07 -23.93
C ASN A 131 8.89 -4.22 -22.92
N VAL A 132 8.32 -3.91 -21.75
CA VAL A 132 9.00 -3.17 -20.69
C VAL A 132 9.83 -4.14 -19.87
N SER A 133 11.15 -4.09 -20.06
CA SER A 133 12.03 -4.91 -19.24
C SER A 133 12.11 -4.38 -17.80
N ARG A 134 12.41 -5.29 -16.86
CA ARG A 134 12.68 -4.93 -15.46
C ARG A 134 13.75 -3.85 -15.34
N GLU A 135 14.77 -3.91 -16.19
CA GLU A 135 15.85 -2.93 -16.21
C GLU A 135 15.38 -1.54 -16.66
N MET A 136 14.51 -1.46 -17.67
CA MET A 136 13.92 -0.18 -18.11
C MET A 136 13.05 0.43 -17.02
N LEU A 137 12.24 -0.40 -16.37
CA LEU A 137 11.40 0.02 -15.24
C LEU A 137 12.27 0.53 -14.08
N GLY A 138 13.35 -0.19 -13.75
CA GLY A 138 14.28 0.21 -12.71
C GLY A 138 14.98 1.53 -13.02
N LYS A 139 15.45 1.75 -14.24
CA LYS A 139 16.05 3.02 -14.67
C LYS A 139 15.05 4.19 -14.56
N TRP A 140 13.81 3.96 -14.99
CA TRP A 140 12.75 4.96 -14.88
C TRP A 140 12.44 5.28 -13.42
N MET A 141 12.34 4.27 -12.56
CA MET A 141 12.06 4.44 -11.15
C MET A 141 13.21 5.18 -10.45
N LYS A 142 14.46 4.78 -10.71
CA LYS A 142 15.64 5.48 -10.20
C LYS A 142 15.62 6.96 -10.57
N MET A 143 15.37 7.28 -11.84
CA MET A 143 15.26 8.68 -12.29
C MET A 143 14.14 9.44 -11.60
N ARG A 144 13.00 8.77 -11.33
CA ARG A 144 11.85 9.38 -10.64
C ARG A 144 12.19 9.70 -9.19
N LEU A 145 12.73 8.72 -8.47
CA LEU A 145 12.91 8.79 -7.02
C LEU A 145 14.25 9.40 -6.58
N SER A 146 15.20 9.65 -7.51
CA SER A 146 16.47 10.33 -7.19
C SER A 146 16.31 11.77 -6.69
N CYS A 147 15.11 12.35 -6.75
CA CYS A 147 14.86 13.73 -6.33
C CYS A 147 14.04 13.83 -5.05
N VAL A 148 13.79 12.73 -4.35
CA VAL A 148 13.13 12.72 -3.04
C VAL A 148 14.17 12.64 -1.93
N ASP A 149 13.83 13.18 -0.76
CA ASP A 149 14.73 13.17 0.41
C ASP A 149 14.72 11.81 1.10
N ALA A 150 13.57 11.12 1.11
CA ALA A 150 13.48 9.75 1.61
C ALA A 150 12.38 8.95 0.89
N VAL A 151 12.57 7.62 0.82
CA VAL A 151 11.61 6.66 0.27
C VAL A 151 11.13 5.71 1.37
N ILE A 152 9.83 5.55 1.47
CA ILE A 152 9.21 4.55 2.34
C ILE A 152 8.90 3.30 1.53
N ALA A 153 9.43 2.17 1.96
CA ALA A 153 9.09 0.85 1.46
C ALA A 153 8.16 0.14 2.46
N PRO A 154 6.99 -0.37 2.07
CA PRO A 154 6.08 -1.02 3.02
C PRO A 154 6.62 -2.35 3.56
N THR A 155 7.56 -2.99 2.86
CA THR A 155 8.19 -4.26 3.28
C THR A 155 9.66 -4.33 2.85
N LYS A 156 10.39 -5.28 3.44
CA LYS A 156 11.76 -5.63 3.01
C LYS A 156 11.83 -6.17 1.58
N LYS A 157 10.74 -6.78 1.08
CA LYS A 157 10.62 -7.18 -0.34
C LYS A 157 10.72 -5.95 -1.25
N VAL A 158 9.95 -4.92 -0.94
CA VAL A 158 9.95 -3.66 -1.71
C VAL A 158 11.27 -2.92 -1.56
N GLU A 159 11.83 -2.82 -0.35
CA GLU A 159 13.17 -2.26 -0.14
C GLU A 159 14.20 -2.93 -1.04
N ARG A 160 14.24 -4.27 -1.07
CA ARG A 160 15.15 -5.03 -1.93
C ARG A 160 14.94 -4.71 -3.41
N THR A 161 13.68 -4.67 -3.87
CA THR A 161 13.34 -4.32 -5.26
C THR A 161 13.84 -2.92 -5.63
N LEU A 162 13.65 -1.94 -4.75
CA LEU A 162 14.12 -0.57 -4.98
C LEU A 162 15.65 -0.48 -5.02
N ARG A 163 16.37 -1.25 -4.19
CA ARG A 163 17.83 -1.35 -4.23
C ARG A 163 18.32 -2.00 -5.54
N GLU A 164 17.63 -3.03 -6.03
CA GLU A 164 17.91 -3.66 -7.33
C GLU A 164 17.67 -2.70 -8.50
N TYR A 165 16.76 -1.73 -8.36
CA TYR A 165 16.60 -0.62 -9.31
C TYR A 165 17.73 0.43 -9.22
N GLY A 166 18.63 0.29 -8.26
CA GLY A 166 19.78 1.17 -8.07
C GLY A 166 19.52 2.42 -7.25
N LEU A 167 18.49 2.39 -6.38
CA LEU A 167 18.23 3.45 -5.39
C LEU A 167 19.13 3.28 -4.15
N THR A 168 20.46 3.37 -4.37
CA THR A 168 21.43 3.21 -3.27
C THR A 168 21.73 4.51 -2.53
N GLU A 169 21.55 5.65 -3.21
CA GLU A 169 21.81 6.98 -2.66
C GLU A 169 20.62 7.55 -1.89
N SER A 170 19.41 7.07 -2.17
CA SER A 170 18.19 7.47 -1.45
C SER A 170 18.08 6.70 -0.14
N GLU A 171 17.72 7.39 0.93
CA GLU A 171 17.40 6.74 2.19
C GLU A 171 16.08 5.98 2.08
N ILE A 172 16.14 4.66 2.05
CA ILE A 172 14.96 3.79 2.04
C ILE A 172 14.69 3.35 3.47
N THR A 173 13.51 3.69 3.99
CA THR A 173 13.06 3.27 5.31
C THR A 173 11.90 2.29 5.17
N VAL A 174 11.96 1.16 5.87
CA VAL A 174 10.85 0.19 5.86
C VAL A 174 9.82 0.62 6.90
N ILE A 175 8.64 1.05 6.42
CA ILE A 175 7.51 1.43 7.26
C ILE A 175 6.25 0.77 6.68
N PRO A 176 5.70 -0.28 7.33
CA PRO A 176 4.46 -0.90 6.90
C PRO A 176 3.28 0.07 7.00
N SER A 177 2.40 0.08 6.02
CA SER A 177 1.14 0.81 6.09
C SER A 177 0.26 0.26 7.21
N GLY A 178 -0.33 1.14 7.98
CA GLY A 178 -1.19 0.77 9.11
C GLY A 178 -2.64 0.50 8.71
N ILE A 179 -3.29 -0.36 9.47
CA ILE A 179 -4.74 -0.60 9.38
C ILE A 179 -5.45 -0.25 10.69
N CYS A 180 -6.73 0.10 10.59
CA CYS A 180 -7.58 0.30 11.75
C CYS A 180 -7.93 -1.08 12.36
N LEU A 181 -7.18 -1.50 13.38
CA LEU A 181 -7.33 -2.83 14.00
C LEU A 181 -8.69 -3.02 14.66
N ASP A 182 -9.20 -1.99 15.35
CA ASP A 182 -10.45 -2.04 16.09
C ASP A 182 -11.62 -2.50 15.25
N LYS A 183 -11.64 -2.10 13.96
CA LYS A 183 -12.66 -2.51 13.01
C LYS A 183 -12.75 -4.03 12.84
N PHE A 184 -11.63 -4.73 12.94
CA PHE A 184 -11.51 -6.17 12.70
C PHE A 184 -11.53 -6.99 13.98
N GLN A 185 -11.21 -6.37 15.13
CA GLN A 185 -11.15 -7.03 16.43
C GLN A 185 -12.49 -7.03 17.17
N GLN A 186 -13.41 -6.11 16.79
CA GLN A 186 -14.74 -6.08 17.39
C GLN A 186 -15.55 -7.30 16.96
N PRO A 187 -16.18 -8.03 17.90
CA PRO A 187 -17.04 -9.16 17.55
C PRO A 187 -18.20 -8.71 16.66
N CYS A 188 -18.45 -9.45 15.59
CA CYS A 188 -19.65 -9.27 14.80
C CYS A 188 -20.88 -9.84 15.51
N GLU A 189 -22.04 -9.32 15.16
CA GLU A 189 -23.30 -9.91 15.57
C GLU A 189 -23.44 -11.33 14.97
N GLU A 190 -23.67 -12.32 15.80
CA GLU A 190 -23.85 -13.72 15.36
C GLU A 190 -24.90 -13.86 14.26
N GLU A 191 -25.93 -13.03 14.31
CA GLU A 191 -26.99 -13.04 13.30
C GLU A 191 -26.48 -12.64 11.91
N LYS A 192 -25.56 -11.68 11.81
CA LYS A 192 -24.93 -11.30 10.52
C LYS A 192 -24.12 -12.45 9.95
N ILE A 193 -23.39 -13.17 10.79
CA ILE A 193 -22.62 -14.35 10.35
C ILE A 193 -23.55 -15.46 9.85
N LYS A 194 -24.67 -15.72 10.56
CA LYS A 194 -25.68 -16.67 10.11
C LYS A 194 -26.29 -16.26 8.77
N GLN A 195 -26.64 -15.00 8.60
CA GLN A 195 -27.17 -14.46 7.34
C GLN A 195 -26.18 -14.61 6.19
N LEU A 196 -24.88 -14.39 6.41
CA LEU A 196 -23.86 -14.62 5.39
C LEU A 196 -23.75 -16.09 5.02
N ARG A 197 -23.80 -17.02 6.00
CA ARG A 197 -23.82 -18.46 5.71
C ARG A 197 -25.03 -18.85 4.86
N ILE A 198 -26.23 -18.36 5.17
CA ILE A 198 -27.45 -18.61 4.39
C ILE A 198 -27.30 -18.02 2.99
N LYS A 199 -26.86 -16.77 2.88
CA LYS A 199 -26.72 -16.06 1.61
C LYS A 199 -25.82 -16.78 0.61
N TYR A 200 -24.77 -17.43 1.09
CA TYR A 200 -23.78 -18.12 0.25
C TYR A 200 -23.88 -19.65 0.30
N ASP A 201 -25.00 -20.20 0.78
CA ASP A 201 -25.23 -21.65 0.91
C ASP A 201 -24.07 -22.38 1.61
N ILE A 202 -23.57 -21.81 2.71
CA ILE A 202 -22.50 -22.40 3.52
C ILE A 202 -23.12 -23.23 4.65
N PRO A 203 -22.97 -24.57 4.65
CA PRO A 203 -23.49 -25.41 5.72
C PRO A 203 -22.88 -25.02 7.09
N GLN A 204 -23.65 -25.18 8.16
CA GLN A 204 -23.23 -24.81 9.50
C GLN A 204 -21.91 -25.50 9.90
N GLU A 205 -21.77 -26.77 9.52
CA GLU A 205 -20.62 -27.63 9.87
C GLU A 205 -19.42 -27.45 8.91
N ALA A 206 -19.57 -26.65 7.84
CA ALA A 206 -18.51 -26.45 6.89
C ALA A 206 -17.51 -25.39 7.40
N ARG A 207 -16.22 -25.69 7.23
CA ARG A 207 -15.14 -24.71 7.45
C ARG A 207 -15.03 -23.77 6.27
N VAL A 208 -14.78 -22.50 6.55
CA VAL A 208 -14.69 -21.43 5.54
C VAL A 208 -13.24 -21.03 5.32
N LEU A 209 -12.74 -21.31 4.12
CA LEU A 209 -11.49 -20.77 3.61
C LEU A 209 -11.83 -19.42 2.97
N LEU A 210 -11.31 -18.33 3.52
CA LEU A 210 -11.59 -16.97 3.04
C LEU A 210 -10.45 -16.46 2.18
N SER A 211 -10.76 -16.01 0.97
CA SER A 211 -9.86 -15.21 0.14
C SER A 211 -10.50 -13.85 -0.15
N LEU A 212 -9.81 -12.75 0.12
CA LEU A 212 -10.35 -11.41 -0.02
C LEU A 212 -9.38 -10.50 -0.78
N GLY A 213 -9.90 -9.76 -1.76
CA GLY A 213 -9.15 -8.77 -2.52
C GLY A 213 -9.64 -8.60 -3.95
N ARG A 214 -8.97 -7.74 -4.71
CA ARG A 214 -9.25 -7.55 -6.13
C ARG A 214 -8.93 -8.82 -6.92
N LEU A 215 -9.83 -9.24 -7.78
CA LEU A 215 -9.65 -10.43 -8.61
C LEU A 215 -8.84 -10.11 -9.87
N GLY A 216 -7.56 -9.83 -9.70
CA GLY A 216 -6.58 -9.71 -10.77
C GLY A 216 -5.92 -11.06 -11.09
N PHE A 217 -5.42 -11.22 -12.31
CA PHE A 217 -4.71 -12.45 -12.71
C PHE A 217 -3.45 -12.68 -11.85
N GLU A 218 -2.78 -11.60 -11.45
CA GLU A 218 -1.60 -11.63 -10.58
C GLU A 218 -1.88 -12.14 -9.15
N LYS A 219 -3.16 -12.22 -8.75
CA LYS A 219 -3.57 -12.76 -7.45
C LYS A 219 -3.67 -14.27 -7.41
N ARG A 220 -3.65 -14.93 -8.59
CA ARG A 220 -3.60 -16.40 -8.75
C ARG A 220 -4.70 -17.14 -7.97
N VAL A 221 -5.91 -16.56 -7.93
CA VAL A 221 -7.05 -17.16 -7.23
C VAL A 221 -7.46 -18.51 -7.84
N ASP A 222 -7.16 -18.74 -9.11
CA ASP A 222 -7.27 -20.04 -9.79
C ASP A 222 -6.53 -21.16 -9.06
N GLU A 223 -5.37 -20.88 -8.46
CA GLU A 223 -4.60 -21.84 -7.68
C GLU A 223 -5.38 -22.32 -6.44
N LEU A 224 -6.10 -21.40 -5.76
CA LEU A 224 -6.96 -21.77 -4.63
C LEU A 224 -8.13 -22.65 -5.07
N ILE A 225 -8.71 -22.39 -6.25
CA ILE A 225 -9.80 -23.19 -6.82
C ILE A 225 -9.28 -24.61 -7.16
N TYR A 226 -8.09 -24.73 -7.73
CA TYR A 226 -7.47 -26.04 -7.94
C TYR A 226 -7.18 -26.76 -6.60
N GLY A 227 -6.73 -26.02 -5.58
CA GLY A 227 -6.55 -26.57 -4.23
C GLY A 227 -7.84 -27.14 -3.64
N MET A 228 -8.99 -26.49 -3.90
CA MET A 228 -10.31 -27.01 -3.50
C MET A 228 -10.63 -28.35 -4.14
N CYS A 229 -10.19 -28.63 -5.37
CA CYS A 229 -10.38 -29.97 -5.96
C CYS A 229 -9.73 -31.07 -5.13
N HIS A 230 -8.54 -30.81 -4.60
CA HIS A 230 -7.82 -31.78 -3.76
C HIS A 230 -8.55 -31.97 -2.43
N LEU A 231 -8.92 -30.87 -1.75
CA LEU A 231 -9.62 -30.93 -0.46
C LEU A 231 -10.95 -31.67 -0.53
N VAL A 232 -11.77 -31.35 -1.55
CA VAL A 232 -13.07 -32.00 -1.76
C VAL A 232 -12.92 -33.49 -2.09
N LYS A 233 -11.94 -33.88 -2.91
CA LYS A 233 -11.64 -35.30 -3.21
C LYS A 233 -11.22 -36.09 -1.98
N HIS A 234 -10.58 -35.44 -1.01
CA HIS A 234 -10.21 -36.09 0.26
C HIS A 234 -11.32 -36.03 1.31
N GLY A 235 -12.52 -35.54 0.95
CA GLY A 235 -13.69 -35.55 1.81
C GLY A 235 -13.72 -34.42 2.85
N GLU A 236 -12.88 -33.40 2.72
CA GLU A 236 -12.89 -32.26 3.64
C GLU A 236 -14.17 -31.44 3.48
N ASN A 237 -14.85 -31.13 4.59
CA ASN A 237 -16.06 -30.30 4.57
C ASN A 237 -15.71 -28.82 4.62
N VAL A 238 -15.22 -28.30 3.50
CA VAL A 238 -14.74 -26.91 3.36
C VAL A 238 -15.55 -26.13 2.31
N ARG A 239 -15.58 -24.81 2.46
CA ARG A 239 -16.07 -23.87 1.46
C ARG A 239 -15.03 -22.78 1.23
N LEU A 240 -14.73 -22.48 -0.02
CA LEU A 240 -13.89 -21.32 -0.39
C LEU A 240 -14.82 -20.14 -0.68
N LEU A 241 -14.71 -19.10 0.14
CA LEU A 241 -15.43 -17.86 -0.06
C LEU A 241 -14.47 -16.81 -0.63
N ILE A 242 -14.73 -16.39 -1.86
CA ILE A 242 -13.94 -15.41 -2.60
C ILE A 242 -14.66 -14.06 -2.55
N VAL A 243 -14.10 -13.11 -1.80
CA VAL A 243 -14.67 -11.78 -1.59
C VAL A 243 -13.91 -10.76 -2.42
N GLY A 244 -14.59 -10.12 -3.35
CA GLY A 244 -14.04 -9.12 -4.24
C GLY A 244 -14.51 -9.25 -5.67
N ASP A 245 -14.01 -8.35 -6.51
CA ASP A 245 -14.30 -8.32 -7.94
C ASP A 245 -13.04 -7.93 -8.73
N GLY A 246 -13.06 -8.13 -10.04
CA GLY A 246 -11.96 -7.75 -10.90
C GLY A 246 -11.93 -8.49 -12.24
N PRO A 247 -10.93 -8.19 -13.08
CA PRO A 247 -10.88 -8.68 -14.46
C PRO A 247 -10.79 -10.22 -14.59
N ALA A 248 -10.30 -10.93 -13.56
CA ALA A 248 -10.21 -12.39 -13.58
C ALA A 248 -11.51 -13.09 -13.18
N ARG A 249 -12.53 -12.38 -12.66
CA ARG A 249 -13.75 -13.00 -12.09
C ARG A 249 -14.41 -13.99 -13.03
N ALA A 250 -14.71 -13.56 -14.26
CA ALA A 250 -15.43 -14.43 -15.21
C ALA A 250 -14.67 -15.74 -15.49
N SER A 251 -13.34 -15.68 -15.67
CA SER A 251 -12.53 -16.87 -15.90
C SER A 251 -12.42 -17.77 -14.66
N LEU A 252 -12.49 -17.21 -13.45
CA LEU A 252 -12.50 -17.98 -12.20
C LEU A 252 -13.84 -18.67 -11.97
N GLU A 253 -14.95 -18.04 -12.30
CA GLU A 253 -16.29 -18.63 -12.26
C GLU A 253 -16.40 -19.78 -13.29
N GLU A 254 -15.94 -19.57 -14.55
CA GLU A 254 -15.86 -20.63 -15.57
C GLU A 254 -14.99 -21.83 -15.12
N LEU A 255 -13.84 -21.56 -14.51
CA LEU A 255 -12.96 -22.59 -13.94
C LEU A 255 -13.69 -23.41 -12.86
N THR A 256 -14.41 -22.73 -11.98
CA THR A 256 -15.19 -23.35 -10.90
C THR A 256 -16.27 -24.29 -11.45
N GLU A 257 -16.99 -23.87 -12.49
CA GLU A 257 -17.99 -24.70 -13.16
C GLU A 257 -17.37 -25.90 -13.87
N LYS A 258 -16.29 -25.70 -14.63
CA LYS A 258 -15.54 -26.75 -15.31
C LYS A 258 -15.04 -27.83 -14.34
N LEU A 259 -14.64 -27.45 -13.15
CA LEU A 259 -14.18 -28.36 -12.10
C LEU A 259 -15.33 -28.92 -11.24
N ARG A 260 -16.59 -28.54 -11.51
CA ARG A 260 -17.79 -28.93 -10.76
C ARG A 260 -17.71 -28.56 -9.26
N LEU A 261 -17.13 -27.41 -8.96
CA LEU A 261 -16.94 -26.92 -7.59
C LEU A 261 -17.98 -25.87 -7.16
N GLY A 262 -19.03 -25.60 -7.91
CA GLY A 262 -20.02 -24.54 -7.63
C GLY A 262 -20.69 -24.62 -6.26
N THR A 263 -20.76 -25.82 -5.65
CA THR A 263 -21.24 -25.99 -4.27
C THR A 263 -20.18 -25.57 -3.24
N TYR A 264 -18.90 -25.71 -3.58
CA TYR A 264 -17.76 -25.53 -2.66
C TYR A 264 -17.09 -24.19 -2.76
N VAL A 265 -17.18 -23.49 -3.90
CA VAL A 265 -16.57 -22.19 -4.16
C VAL A 265 -17.67 -21.16 -4.40
N LYS A 266 -17.63 -20.07 -3.64
CA LYS A 266 -18.63 -19.00 -3.69
C LYS A 266 -17.96 -17.66 -3.95
N PHE A 267 -18.50 -16.89 -4.90
CA PHE A 267 -18.05 -15.55 -5.23
C PHE A 267 -19.07 -14.53 -4.68
N THR A 268 -18.60 -13.56 -3.90
CA THR A 268 -19.48 -12.56 -3.30
C THR A 268 -19.65 -11.31 -4.15
N GLY A 269 -18.71 -11.01 -5.04
CA GLY A 269 -18.53 -9.70 -5.63
C GLY A 269 -17.89 -8.71 -4.63
N MET A 270 -17.94 -7.43 -4.97
CA MET A 270 -17.45 -6.36 -4.10
C MET A 270 -18.22 -6.34 -2.77
N ALA A 271 -17.51 -6.31 -1.68
CA ALA A 271 -18.08 -6.07 -0.35
C ALA A 271 -18.00 -4.57 -0.02
N ALA A 272 -19.04 -4.06 0.67
CA ALA A 272 -19.00 -2.72 1.20
C ALA A 272 -17.92 -2.61 2.31
N PRO A 273 -17.19 -1.49 2.41
CA PRO A 273 -16.13 -1.34 3.39
C PRO A 273 -16.57 -1.62 4.84
N GLU A 274 -17.80 -1.29 5.18
CA GLU A 274 -18.40 -1.54 6.49
C GLU A 274 -18.64 -3.02 6.79
N ASP A 275 -18.87 -3.83 5.76
CA ASP A 275 -19.16 -5.26 5.89
C ASP A 275 -17.92 -6.16 5.85
N ILE A 276 -16.76 -5.64 5.46
CA ILE A 276 -15.55 -6.44 5.27
C ILE A 276 -15.17 -7.23 6.53
N ALA A 277 -15.32 -6.62 7.71
CA ALA A 277 -15.01 -7.29 8.98
C ALA A 277 -15.89 -8.54 9.21
N ASN A 278 -17.16 -8.50 8.77
CA ASN A 278 -18.08 -9.63 8.87
C ASN A 278 -17.61 -10.84 8.05
N TYR A 279 -17.02 -10.59 6.86
CA TYR A 279 -16.47 -11.67 6.04
C TYR A 279 -15.22 -12.29 6.67
N TYR A 280 -14.33 -11.48 7.28
CA TYR A 280 -13.19 -12.03 8.01
C TYR A 280 -13.65 -12.89 9.19
N GLN A 281 -14.64 -12.45 9.95
CA GLN A 281 -15.16 -13.21 11.09
C GLN A 281 -15.99 -14.45 10.71
N LEU A 282 -16.48 -14.52 9.45
CA LEU A 282 -17.08 -15.73 8.90
C LEU A 282 -16.03 -16.80 8.58
N GLY A 283 -14.79 -16.39 8.26
CA GLY A 283 -13.69 -17.28 7.88
C GLY A 283 -13.14 -18.09 9.06
N ASP A 284 -12.70 -19.31 8.77
CA ASP A 284 -11.92 -20.15 9.70
C ASP A 284 -10.41 -20.04 9.40
N LEU A 285 -10.04 -19.92 8.11
CA LEU A 285 -8.67 -19.73 7.63
C LEU A 285 -8.66 -18.65 6.55
N PHE A 286 -7.66 -17.80 6.55
CA PHE A 286 -7.40 -16.92 5.42
C PHE A 286 -6.43 -17.57 4.45
N VAL A 287 -6.82 -17.68 3.17
CA VAL A 287 -6.02 -18.31 2.12
C VAL A 287 -5.67 -17.34 1.01
N CYS A 288 -4.40 -17.34 0.57
CA CYS A 288 -3.93 -16.44 -0.46
C CYS A 288 -2.84 -17.07 -1.34
N ALA A 289 -3.01 -16.97 -2.66
CA ALA A 289 -2.03 -17.45 -3.63
C ALA A 289 -1.21 -16.32 -4.29
N SER A 290 -1.43 -15.07 -3.88
CA SER A 290 -0.73 -13.92 -4.45
C SER A 290 0.76 -13.92 -4.14
N THR A 291 1.57 -13.64 -5.15
CA THR A 291 3.02 -13.35 -5.03
C THR A 291 3.34 -11.91 -5.45
N SER A 292 2.30 -11.12 -5.73
CA SER A 292 2.41 -9.75 -6.24
C SER A 292 2.23 -8.67 -5.17
N GLU A 293 2.08 -9.07 -3.90
CA GLU A 293 1.85 -8.09 -2.83
C GLU A 293 3.09 -7.24 -2.55
N THR A 294 2.86 -5.95 -2.36
CA THR A 294 3.86 -5.04 -1.76
C THR A 294 3.90 -5.20 -0.26
N GLN A 295 2.73 -5.31 0.37
CA GLN A 295 2.54 -5.57 1.80
C GLN A 295 1.43 -6.58 2.06
N GLY A 296 0.30 -6.49 1.31
CA GLY A 296 -0.86 -7.33 1.51
C GLY A 296 -1.64 -6.96 2.77
N LEU A 297 -2.33 -5.82 2.74
CA LEU A 297 -3.16 -5.36 3.86
C LEU A 297 -4.18 -6.41 4.30
N THR A 298 -4.68 -7.22 3.37
CA THR A 298 -5.63 -8.31 3.64
C THR A 298 -5.08 -9.38 4.58
N TYR A 299 -3.76 -9.63 4.58
CA TYR A 299 -3.14 -10.52 5.56
C TYR A 299 -3.26 -9.95 6.98
N ILE A 300 -3.03 -8.63 7.10
CA ILE A 300 -3.06 -7.94 8.39
C ILE A 300 -4.50 -7.84 8.90
N GLU A 301 -5.46 -7.59 8.00
CA GLU A 301 -6.89 -7.59 8.31
C GLU A 301 -7.36 -8.97 8.79
N ALA A 302 -6.92 -10.04 8.11
CA ALA A 302 -7.18 -11.42 8.52
C ALA A 302 -6.59 -11.73 9.90
N MET A 303 -5.33 -11.36 10.13
CA MET A 303 -4.69 -11.52 11.44
C MET A 303 -5.42 -10.74 12.54
N ALA A 304 -5.80 -9.50 12.27
CA ALA A 304 -6.54 -8.67 13.23
C ALA A 304 -7.89 -9.30 13.62
N SER A 305 -8.55 -9.97 12.67
CA SER A 305 -9.77 -10.74 12.90
C SER A 305 -9.51 -12.10 13.59
N GLY A 306 -8.26 -12.49 13.77
CA GLY A 306 -7.87 -13.74 14.41
C GLY A 306 -7.87 -14.92 13.46
N LEU A 307 -7.74 -14.73 12.16
CA LEU A 307 -7.62 -15.84 11.23
C LEU A 307 -6.17 -16.34 11.14
N PRO A 308 -5.93 -17.65 11.21
CA PRO A 308 -4.68 -18.24 10.78
C PRO A 308 -4.53 -18.08 9.26
N LEU A 309 -3.27 -17.98 8.80
CA LEU A 309 -2.93 -17.72 7.41
C LEU A 309 -2.43 -19.00 6.71
N VAL A 310 -2.92 -19.29 5.51
CA VAL A 310 -2.32 -20.28 4.61
C VAL A 310 -2.04 -19.57 3.29
N CYS A 311 -0.79 -19.17 3.09
CA CYS A 311 -0.42 -18.27 2.01
C CYS A 311 0.67 -18.89 1.12
N ARG A 312 0.62 -18.57 -0.19
CA ARG A 312 1.73 -18.90 -1.06
C ARG A 312 2.99 -18.20 -0.59
N LYS A 313 4.10 -18.94 -0.55
CA LYS A 313 5.40 -18.43 -0.09
C LYS A 313 5.83 -17.22 -0.89
N ASP A 314 6.01 -16.11 -0.21
CA ASP A 314 6.44 -14.83 -0.77
C ASP A 314 7.19 -14.00 0.28
N ALA A 315 8.14 -13.18 -0.17
CA ALA A 315 8.94 -12.36 0.72
C ALA A 315 8.15 -11.27 1.46
N CYS A 316 6.93 -10.91 1.02
CA CYS A 316 6.07 -9.96 1.73
C CYS A 316 5.51 -10.53 3.04
N LEU A 317 5.52 -11.86 3.22
CA LEU A 317 5.06 -12.53 4.43
C LEU A 317 6.04 -12.37 5.61
N TYR A 318 7.25 -11.87 5.35
CA TYR A 318 8.23 -11.67 6.42
C TYR A 318 7.72 -10.69 7.49
N GLY A 319 7.67 -11.16 8.74
CA GLY A 319 7.11 -10.42 9.87
C GLY A 319 5.58 -10.40 9.96
N VAL A 320 4.89 -11.00 8.98
CA VAL A 320 3.43 -11.20 8.93
C VAL A 320 3.08 -12.63 9.30
N LEU A 321 3.63 -13.59 8.58
CA LEU A 321 3.42 -15.02 8.82
C LEU A 321 4.60 -15.60 9.60
N GLU A 322 4.30 -16.30 10.69
CA GLU A 322 5.22 -17.07 11.50
C GLU A 322 4.85 -18.55 11.38
N GLU A 323 5.72 -19.33 10.71
CA GLU A 323 5.47 -20.75 10.43
C GLU A 323 5.15 -21.54 11.69
N GLY A 324 4.00 -22.21 11.71
CA GLY A 324 3.50 -22.96 12.87
C GLY A 324 2.94 -22.08 14.00
N GLY A 325 3.18 -20.76 13.97
CA GLY A 325 2.68 -19.79 14.95
C GLY A 325 1.29 -19.29 14.60
N ASN A 326 1.18 -18.49 13.56
CA ASN A 326 -0.09 -17.95 13.08
C ASN A 326 -0.50 -18.45 11.69
N GLY A 327 0.21 -19.41 11.13
CA GLY A 327 -0.10 -19.96 9.82
C GLY A 327 1.03 -20.77 9.23
N TYR A 328 0.89 -21.06 7.94
CA TYR A 328 1.88 -21.76 7.14
C TYR A 328 1.96 -21.17 5.74
N SER A 329 3.17 -21.16 5.18
CA SER A 329 3.36 -20.88 3.76
C SER A 329 3.45 -22.18 2.95
N TYR A 330 3.05 -22.16 1.68
CA TYR A 330 3.12 -23.28 0.75
C TYR A 330 3.81 -22.90 -0.56
N GLU A 331 4.44 -23.87 -1.22
CA GLU A 331 5.11 -23.67 -2.51
C GLU A 331 4.36 -24.31 -3.69
N ASN A 332 3.47 -25.28 -3.43
CA ASN A 332 2.69 -25.98 -4.45
C ASN A 332 1.31 -26.43 -3.93
N LEU A 333 0.45 -26.88 -4.83
CA LEU A 333 -0.94 -27.26 -4.52
C LEU A 333 -1.06 -28.46 -3.56
N ASN A 334 -0.12 -29.40 -3.60
CA ASN A 334 -0.15 -30.55 -2.70
C ASN A 334 0.11 -30.08 -1.27
N GLU A 335 1.16 -29.28 -1.05
CA GLU A 335 1.45 -28.65 0.23
C GLU A 335 0.27 -27.83 0.76
N PHE A 336 -0.37 -27.01 -0.11
CA PHE A 336 -1.56 -26.26 0.26
C PHE A 336 -2.64 -27.16 0.85
N SER A 337 -2.94 -28.25 0.15
CA SER A 337 -4.01 -29.19 0.56
C SER A 337 -3.66 -29.95 1.83
N GLU A 338 -2.41 -30.40 1.96
CA GLU A 338 -1.91 -31.10 3.16
C GLU A 338 -1.93 -30.19 4.39
N ILE A 339 -1.47 -28.94 4.25
CA ILE A 339 -1.48 -27.94 5.32
C ILE A 339 -2.92 -27.64 5.75
N VAL A 340 -3.84 -27.35 4.82
CA VAL A 340 -5.23 -27.06 5.16
C VAL A 340 -5.87 -28.26 5.85
N SER A 341 -5.74 -29.49 5.30
CA SER A 341 -6.30 -30.71 5.92
C SER A 341 -5.69 -30.98 7.29
N GLY A 342 -4.40 -30.71 7.49
CA GLY A 342 -3.73 -30.84 8.78
C GLY A 342 -4.29 -29.86 9.82
N ILE A 343 -4.36 -28.59 9.47
CA ILE A 343 -4.87 -27.52 10.36
C ILE A 343 -6.30 -27.80 10.80
N LEU A 344 -7.18 -28.22 9.88
CA LEU A 344 -8.59 -28.46 10.18
C LEU A 344 -8.81 -29.61 11.20
N LYS A 345 -7.84 -30.46 11.39
CA LYS A 345 -7.85 -31.57 12.38
C LYS A 345 -7.31 -31.19 13.76
N GLU A 346 -6.76 -29.94 13.87
CA GLU A 346 -6.07 -29.45 15.06
C GLU A 346 -6.77 -28.24 15.68
N PRO A 347 -7.98 -28.34 16.26
CA PRO A 347 -8.75 -27.19 16.75
C PRO A 347 -8.00 -26.40 17.84
N LEU A 348 -7.20 -27.06 18.68
CA LEU A 348 -6.39 -26.37 19.70
C LEU A 348 -5.26 -25.52 19.07
N TRP A 349 -4.70 -25.99 17.96
CA TRP A 349 -3.73 -25.19 17.22
C TRP A 349 -4.42 -23.98 16.60
N MET A 350 -5.59 -24.15 15.99
CA MET A 350 -6.35 -23.05 15.38
C MET A 350 -6.65 -21.93 16.39
N GLU A 351 -7.06 -22.29 17.60
CA GLU A 351 -7.33 -21.32 18.67
C GLU A 351 -6.07 -20.53 19.06
N LYS A 352 -4.95 -21.21 19.27
CA LYS A 352 -3.65 -20.58 19.58
C LYS A 352 -3.15 -19.70 18.42
N ALA A 353 -3.28 -20.18 17.19
CA ALA A 353 -2.89 -19.45 16.01
C ALA A 353 -3.74 -18.18 15.79
N ALA A 354 -5.03 -18.26 16.13
CA ALA A 354 -5.93 -17.09 16.10
C ALA A 354 -5.51 -16.01 17.11
N GLU A 355 -5.11 -16.40 18.31
CA GLU A 355 -4.58 -15.47 19.32
C GLU A 355 -3.24 -14.89 18.87
N HIS A 356 -2.34 -15.72 18.34
CA HIS A 356 -1.06 -15.29 17.80
C HIS A 356 -1.23 -14.31 16.64
N SER A 357 -2.19 -14.56 15.72
CA SER A 357 -2.56 -13.66 14.64
C SER A 357 -2.96 -12.28 15.17
N ARG A 358 -3.89 -12.22 16.13
CA ARG A 358 -4.34 -10.96 16.74
C ARG A 358 -3.18 -10.20 17.41
N ASN A 359 -2.32 -10.89 18.12
CA ASN A 359 -1.17 -10.28 18.78
C ASN A 359 -0.13 -9.76 17.75
N ASN A 360 0.13 -10.51 16.70
CA ASN A 360 1.06 -10.11 15.65
C ASN A 360 0.53 -8.91 14.82
N ALA A 361 -0.79 -8.83 14.61
CA ALA A 361 -1.43 -7.71 13.91
C ALA A 361 -1.20 -6.35 14.58
N ARG A 362 -1.00 -6.31 15.90
CA ARG A 362 -0.80 -5.04 16.66
C ARG A 362 0.37 -4.21 16.15
N LYS A 363 1.37 -4.83 15.55
CA LYS A 363 2.54 -4.15 14.95
C LYS A 363 2.17 -3.27 13.75
N PHE A 364 0.98 -3.49 13.17
CA PHE A 364 0.49 -2.86 11.96
C PHE A 364 -0.69 -1.91 12.21
N GLY A 365 -0.88 -1.47 13.46
CA GLY A 365 -1.92 -0.50 13.80
C GLY A 365 -1.64 0.89 13.21
N THR A 366 -2.70 1.68 12.97
CA THR A 366 -2.58 3.02 12.39
C THR A 366 -1.73 3.95 13.23
N GLU A 367 -1.85 3.88 14.57
CA GLU A 367 -1.05 4.70 15.49
C GLU A 367 0.45 4.43 15.33
N GLN A 368 0.85 3.16 15.28
CA GLN A 368 2.24 2.78 15.09
C GLN A 368 2.77 3.26 13.74
N PHE A 369 1.99 3.08 12.70
CA PHE A 369 2.30 3.57 11.35
C PHE A 369 2.47 5.09 11.34
N GLY A 370 1.51 5.84 11.88
CA GLY A 370 1.57 7.29 11.97
C GLY A 370 2.82 7.77 12.71
N ASN A 371 3.13 7.17 13.85
CA ASN A 371 4.32 7.51 14.64
C ASN A 371 5.63 7.23 13.88
N MET A 372 5.74 6.11 13.17
CA MET A 372 6.93 5.79 12.36
C MET A 372 7.12 6.81 11.24
N VAL A 373 6.04 7.19 10.55
CA VAL A 373 6.08 8.19 9.48
C VAL A 373 6.41 9.57 10.01
N LEU A 374 5.83 9.97 11.14
CA LEU A 374 6.13 11.25 11.81
C LEU A 374 7.59 11.35 12.25
N ASN A 375 8.14 10.30 12.81
CA ASN A 375 9.56 10.25 13.19
C ASN A 375 10.47 10.44 11.96
N LEU A 376 10.11 9.84 10.82
CA LEU A 376 10.83 10.04 9.57
C LEU A 376 10.71 11.49 9.07
N TYR A 377 9.51 12.09 9.13
CA TYR A 377 9.32 13.49 8.75
C TYR A 377 10.19 14.42 9.60
N GLN A 378 10.17 14.25 10.92
CA GLN A 378 10.96 15.07 11.85
C GLN A 378 12.46 14.95 11.58
N LYS A 379 12.95 13.72 11.35
CA LYS A 379 14.35 13.45 11.00
C LYS A 379 14.75 14.19 9.71
N GLU A 380 13.94 14.08 8.66
CA GLU A 380 14.27 14.68 7.36
C GLU A 380 14.14 16.21 7.38
N VAL A 381 13.14 16.76 8.09
CA VAL A 381 13.03 18.21 8.29
C VAL A 381 14.23 18.76 9.05
N TRP A 382 14.69 18.07 10.09
CA TRP A 382 15.89 18.45 10.84
C TRP A 382 17.14 18.41 9.97
N ARG A 383 17.33 17.32 9.20
CA ARG A 383 18.46 17.16 8.26
C ARG A 383 18.48 18.26 7.19
N GLY A 384 17.35 18.50 6.55
CA GLY A 384 17.22 19.54 5.53
C GLY A 384 17.40 20.95 6.09
N GLY A 385 17.07 21.20 7.35
CA GLY A 385 17.36 22.45 8.06
C GLY A 385 18.85 22.63 8.33
N TYR A 386 19.53 21.56 8.71
CA TYR A 386 20.98 21.58 8.98
C TYR A 386 21.78 21.84 7.69
N GLU A 387 21.49 21.10 6.61
CA GLU A 387 22.17 21.28 5.31
C GLU A 387 21.96 22.68 4.71
N ARG A 388 20.76 23.25 4.90
CA ARG A 388 20.49 24.64 4.51
C ARG A 388 21.33 25.65 5.28
N ASN A 389 21.43 25.47 6.60
CA ASN A 389 22.24 26.35 7.44
C ASN A 389 23.74 26.25 7.11
N GLU A 390 24.24 25.04 6.83
CA GLU A 390 25.63 24.84 6.38
C GLU A 390 25.90 25.51 5.04
N SER A 391 24.96 25.38 4.08
CA SER A 391 25.08 26.02 2.77
C SER A 391 25.04 27.55 2.85
N ILE A 392 24.24 28.12 3.75
CA ILE A 392 24.21 29.57 4.04
C ILE A 392 25.53 29.99 4.68
N ALA A 393 25.99 29.30 5.70
CA ALA A 393 27.26 29.58 6.38
C ALA A 393 28.48 29.48 5.44
N LEU A 394 28.44 28.56 4.46
CA LEU A 394 29.48 28.46 3.44
C LEU A 394 29.40 29.59 2.41
N ARG A 395 28.21 30.09 2.08
CA ARG A 395 28.03 31.27 1.23
C ARG A 395 28.53 32.55 1.93
N GLU A 396 28.12 32.75 3.17
CA GLU A 396 28.58 33.89 3.99
C GLU A 396 30.11 33.90 4.16
N LYS A 397 30.72 32.73 4.44
CA LYS A 397 32.17 32.61 4.46
C LYS A 397 32.85 32.93 3.13
N ARG A 398 32.23 32.59 1.99
CA ARG A 398 32.74 32.95 0.65
C ARG A 398 32.62 34.45 0.39
N GLU A 399 31.51 35.06 0.78
CA GLU A 399 31.30 36.50 0.65
C GLU A 399 32.28 37.27 1.53
N ASP A 400 32.48 36.89 2.78
CA ASP A 400 33.49 37.43 3.69
C ASP A 400 34.91 37.30 3.14
N CYS A 401 35.27 36.20 2.51
CA CYS A 401 36.55 35.99 1.86
C CYS A 401 36.73 36.94 0.65
N VAL A 402 35.69 37.13 -0.16
CA VAL A 402 35.72 38.05 -1.33
C VAL A 402 35.84 39.49 -0.88
N GLU A 403 35.13 39.92 0.17
CA GLU A 403 35.28 41.26 0.75
C GLU A 403 36.64 41.52 1.32
N LYS A 404 37.23 40.56 2.06
CA LYS A 404 38.59 40.67 2.58
C LYS A 404 39.64 40.76 1.49
N TRP A 405 39.47 40.00 0.39
CA TRP A 405 40.34 40.08 -0.79
C TRP A 405 40.24 41.44 -1.50
N GLY A 406 39.01 41.96 -1.67
CA GLY A 406 38.75 43.26 -2.24
C GLY A 406 39.38 44.42 -1.44
N ARG A 407 39.34 44.34 -0.12
CA ARG A 407 40.01 45.33 0.78
C ARG A 407 41.54 45.24 0.72
N THR A 408 42.09 44.06 0.59
CA THR A 408 43.55 43.84 0.51
C THR A 408 44.10 44.34 -0.84
N CYS A 409 43.39 44.16 -1.93
CA CYS A 409 43.76 44.67 -3.25
C CYS A 409 43.69 46.22 -3.32
N ASN A 410 42.71 46.85 -2.65
CA ASN A 410 42.60 48.32 -2.59
C ASN A 410 43.67 49.00 -1.74
N VAL A 411 44.22 48.29 -0.75
CA VAL A 411 45.33 48.83 0.06
C VAL A 411 46.67 48.77 -0.68
N HIS A 412 46.86 47.83 -1.60
CA HIS A 412 48.08 47.79 -2.43
C HIS A 412 48.06 48.77 -3.60
N ALA A 413 46.86 49.08 -4.15
CA ALA A 413 46.70 50.07 -5.21
C ALA A 413 46.97 51.52 -4.72
N LYS A 414 46.76 51.82 -3.43
CA LYS A 414 47.06 53.14 -2.83
C LYS A 414 48.49 53.31 -2.37
N LYS A 415 49.36 52.32 -2.45
CA LYS A 415 50.81 52.43 -2.12
C LYS A 415 51.69 52.51 -3.36
N CYS A 416 51.13 52.47 -4.56
CA CYS A 416 51.84 52.56 -5.83
C CYS A 416 51.45 53.82 -6.64
N SER A 417 50.77 54.80 -6.03
CA SER A 417 50.48 56.11 -6.61
C SER A 417 51.27 57.20 -5.89
#